data_bfc531e0e4cf652de28517d2776e9b3b
#
_entry.id   bfc531e0e4cf652de28517d2776e9b3b
#
_cell.length_a   1.000
_cell.length_b   1.000
_cell.length_c   1.000
_cell.angle_alpha   90.00
_cell.angle_beta   90.00
_cell.angle_gamma   90.00
#
_symmetry.space_group_name_H-M   'P 1'
#
loop_
_entity.id
_entity.type
_entity.pdbx_description
1 polymer ?
#
loop_
_entity_poly.entity_id
_entity_poly.type
_entity_poly.pdbx_seq_one_letter_code
_entity_poly.pdbx_strand_id
1 'polypeptide(L)'
;MKNTKRVTLLISLIYFAIGLTSSLYGQIANTTNQLFQSNNKVLVAAHKGNWKEFPENSIPAVQSCIGTGIDIVEIDVQRTKDGAYVLMHDGSIDRTTTGKGEVSDYTLKQLQRFKLRGKGDTITEYRIPTLDTILKITKGKIVLNIDKSSGRFNELTNLIDSLECNQHVLLKGNGKGDYFKNLNNQDTNSIYYMPILSTKSNVDSFMLSYQTPLFEFLLANDTSIYSSPAFLDSLKKMNVKIWYNALFNSISGGHTESIDAINSWDWFINHNAYVIQTDYPFHLVKYLNQLGLHEALKKDGQFDLTMLPAHEPIEKKEVIDTNEIKSK
;
A
#
# COMPACT_ATOMS: atom_id res chain seq x y z
N MET A 1 3.42 44.99 -38.19
CA MET A 1 4.11 44.82 -36.88
C MET A 1 3.21 44.48 -35.68
N LYS A 2 1.95 44.90 -35.57
CA LYS A 2 1.07 44.56 -34.43
C LYS A 2 0.56 43.10 -34.47
N ASN A 3 0.37 42.50 -35.63
CA ASN A 3 -0.15 41.11 -35.73
C ASN A 3 0.90 40.04 -35.44
N THR A 4 2.18 40.26 -35.75
CA THR A 4 3.26 39.31 -35.47
C THR A 4 3.49 39.15 -33.95
N LYS A 5 3.43 40.23 -33.17
CA LYS A 5 3.58 40.14 -31.71
C LYS A 5 2.43 39.39 -31.01
N ARG A 6 1.21 39.48 -31.55
CA ARG A 6 0.06 38.71 -31.01
C ARG A 6 0.15 37.21 -31.30
N VAL A 7 0.61 36.86 -32.50
CA VAL A 7 0.81 35.43 -32.84
C VAL A 7 1.93 34.81 -31.99
N THR A 8 3.04 35.51 -31.81
CA THR A 8 4.15 35.01 -30.96
C THR A 8 3.74 34.86 -29.53
N LEU A 9 2.92 35.77 -28.96
CA LEU A 9 2.41 35.65 -27.59
C LEU A 9 1.43 34.47 -27.43
N LEU A 10 0.55 34.22 -28.42
CA LEU A 10 -0.36 33.05 -28.41
C LEU A 10 0.41 31.74 -28.48
N ILE A 11 1.44 31.64 -29.34
CA ILE A 11 2.27 30.46 -29.46
C ILE A 11 3.03 30.19 -28.16
N SER A 12 3.58 31.21 -27.49
CA SER A 12 4.28 31.05 -26.22
C SER A 12 3.33 30.61 -25.09
N LEU A 13 2.09 31.10 -25.06
CA LEU A 13 1.06 30.66 -24.11
C LEU A 13 0.62 29.22 -24.34
N ILE A 14 0.53 28.77 -25.59
CA ILE A 14 0.22 27.38 -25.93
C ILE A 14 1.36 26.45 -25.52
N TYR A 15 2.63 26.81 -25.80
CA TYR A 15 3.78 26.03 -25.34
C TYR A 15 3.92 26.01 -23.79
N PHE A 16 3.59 27.09 -23.11
CA PHE A 16 3.56 27.16 -21.67
C PHE A 16 2.42 26.29 -21.08
N ALA A 17 1.24 26.31 -21.69
CA ALA A 17 0.12 25.45 -21.30
C ALA A 17 0.40 23.96 -21.57
N ILE A 18 1.02 23.61 -22.72
CA ILE A 18 1.44 22.24 -23.04
C ILE A 18 2.57 21.78 -22.11
N GLY A 19 3.52 22.66 -21.77
CA GLY A 19 4.58 22.39 -20.79
C GLY A 19 4.04 22.12 -19.39
N LEU A 20 3.02 22.86 -18.94
CA LEU A 20 2.35 22.64 -17.67
C LEU A 20 1.55 21.34 -17.65
N THR A 21 0.83 21.01 -18.74
CA THR A 21 0.08 19.75 -18.82
C THR A 21 0.99 18.53 -18.92
N SER A 22 2.09 18.61 -19.66
CA SER A 22 3.07 17.52 -19.73
C SER A 22 3.83 17.31 -18.41
N SER A 23 4.09 18.38 -17.65
CA SER A 23 4.68 18.28 -16.32
C SER A 23 3.70 17.66 -15.31
N LEU A 24 2.41 17.96 -15.38
CA LEU A 24 1.39 17.29 -14.57
C LEU A 24 1.18 15.83 -14.98
N TYR A 25 1.16 15.54 -16.29
CA TYR A 25 1.04 14.16 -16.78
C TYR A 25 2.26 13.31 -16.45
N GLY A 26 3.48 13.87 -16.49
CA GLY A 26 4.70 13.18 -16.10
C GLY A 26 4.75 12.82 -14.61
N GLN A 27 4.17 13.61 -13.73
CA GLN A 27 4.08 13.30 -12.28
C GLN A 27 3.06 12.20 -11.98
N ILE A 28 1.98 12.09 -12.77
CA ILE A 28 0.94 11.06 -12.58
C ILE A 28 1.40 9.72 -13.15
N ALA A 29 2.17 9.70 -14.23
CA ALA A 29 2.54 8.48 -14.97
C ALA A 29 3.52 7.55 -14.24
N ASN A 30 4.24 8.01 -13.21
CA ASN A 30 5.32 7.25 -12.56
C ASN A 30 5.10 7.02 -11.05
N THR A 31 3.87 6.93 -10.58
CA THR A 31 3.56 6.88 -9.14
C THR A 31 4.29 5.74 -8.43
N THR A 32 4.26 4.52 -8.96
CA THR A 32 4.94 3.36 -8.36
C THR A 32 6.46 3.49 -8.48
N ASN A 33 6.97 3.89 -9.64
CA ASN A 33 8.40 4.12 -9.86
C ASN A 33 8.95 5.22 -8.94
N GLN A 34 8.23 6.32 -8.78
CA GLN A 34 8.66 7.43 -7.90
C GLN A 34 8.68 7.01 -6.43
N LEU A 35 7.67 6.27 -5.98
CA LEU A 35 7.65 5.75 -4.61
C LEU A 35 8.86 4.84 -4.35
N PHE A 36 9.19 3.94 -5.29
CA PHE A 36 10.27 2.97 -5.08
C PHE A 36 11.67 3.49 -5.37
N GLN A 37 11.83 4.66 -6.00
CA GLN A 37 13.14 5.30 -6.21
C GLN A 37 13.58 6.20 -5.05
N SER A 38 12.71 6.50 -4.09
CA SER A 38 13.04 7.33 -2.93
C SER A 38 13.88 6.56 -1.92
N ASN A 39 15.16 6.94 -1.77
CA ASN A 39 16.10 6.23 -0.89
C ASN A 39 16.00 6.61 0.60
N ASN A 40 15.23 7.65 0.97
CA ASN A 40 15.25 8.24 2.32
C ASN A 40 13.88 8.31 2.99
N LYS A 41 12.88 7.53 2.54
CA LYS A 41 11.52 7.61 3.09
C LYS A 41 11.04 6.25 3.56
N VAL A 42 10.31 6.25 4.65
CA VAL A 42 9.47 5.13 5.06
C VAL A 42 8.08 5.38 4.50
N LEU A 43 7.59 4.47 3.68
CA LEU A 43 6.27 4.54 3.07
C LEU A 43 5.21 3.92 3.99
N VAL A 44 4.00 4.45 3.91
CA VAL A 44 2.86 3.99 4.70
C VAL A 44 1.88 3.24 3.82
N ALA A 45 1.60 1.97 4.17
CA ALA A 45 0.56 1.17 3.55
C ALA A 45 -0.64 0.99 4.51
N ALA A 46 -1.82 1.41 4.05
CA ALA A 46 -3.06 1.24 4.79
C ALA A 46 -3.62 -0.16 4.55
N HIS A 47 -3.64 -1.03 5.56
CA HIS A 47 -4.20 -2.37 5.51
C HIS A 47 -5.72 -2.31 5.33
N LYS A 48 -6.24 -2.89 4.24
CA LYS A 48 -7.68 -2.87 3.87
C LYS A 48 -8.30 -1.47 3.77
N GLY A 49 -7.46 -0.45 3.51
CA GLY A 49 -7.83 0.96 3.59
C GLY A 49 -7.96 1.47 5.03
N ASN A 50 -8.72 2.54 5.24
CA ASN A 50 -9.02 3.09 6.57
C ASN A 50 -10.18 2.33 7.25
N TRP A 51 -9.96 1.06 7.54
CA TRP A 51 -11.01 0.19 8.04
C TRP A 51 -11.38 0.42 9.52
N LYS A 52 -10.60 1.19 10.24
CA LYS A 52 -10.97 1.59 11.61
C LYS A 52 -12.17 2.54 11.64
N GLU A 53 -12.37 3.30 10.56
CA GLU A 53 -13.48 4.27 10.42
C GLU A 53 -14.58 3.78 9.46
N PHE A 54 -14.22 2.99 8.44
CA PHE A 54 -15.12 2.48 7.43
C PHE A 54 -15.08 0.94 7.37
N PRO A 55 -16.03 0.27 6.71
CA PRO A 55 -15.90 -1.17 6.47
C PRO A 55 -14.60 -1.50 5.75
N GLU A 56 -13.92 -2.59 6.18
CA GLU A 56 -12.71 -3.07 5.50
C GLU A 56 -12.97 -3.34 4.03
N ASN A 57 -11.96 -3.10 3.16
CA ASN A 57 -12.07 -3.38 1.74
C ASN A 57 -13.25 -2.67 1.05
N SER A 58 -13.63 -1.48 1.50
CA SER A 58 -14.75 -0.70 0.96
C SER A 58 -14.29 0.54 0.19
N ILE A 59 -15.17 1.06 -0.67
CA ILE A 59 -14.89 2.31 -1.40
C ILE A 59 -14.51 3.45 -0.45
N PRO A 60 -15.29 3.76 0.62
CA PRO A 60 -14.93 4.86 1.52
C PRO A 60 -13.62 4.62 2.27
N ALA A 61 -13.30 3.37 2.65
CA ALA A 61 -12.03 3.05 3.30
C ALA A 61 -10.83 3.35 2.38
N VAL A 62 -10.94 3.04 1.09
CA VAL A 62 -9.91 3.34 0.10
C VAL A 62 -9.85 4.84 -0.21
N GLN A 63 -11.00 5.47 -0.47
CA GLN A 63 -11.05 6.89 -0.82
C GLN A 63 -10.53 7.81 0.27
N SER A 64 -10.77 7.48 1.54
CA SER A 64 -10.29 8.28 2.67
C SER A 64 -8.77 8.30 2.81
N CYS A 65 -8.06 7.37 2.18
CA CYS A 65 -6.59 7.35 2.15
C CYS A 65 -6.00 8.28 1.08
N ILE A 66 -6.80 8.66 0.06
CA ILE A 66 -6.30 9.45 -1.07
C ILE A 66 -6.04 10.90 -0.65
N GLY A 67 -4.82 11.39 -0.90
CA GLY A 67 -4.46 12.78 -0.63
C GLY A 67 -4.16 13.11 0.84
N THR A 68 -3.98 12.08 1.68
CA THR A 68 -3.76 12.23 3.13
C THR A 68 -2.33 11.92 3.58
N GLY A 69 -1.41 11.74 2.63
CA GLY A 69 -0.04 11.35 2.92
C GLY A 69 0.16 9.83 3.04
N ILE A 70 -0.90 9.03 2.94
CA ILE A 70 -0.77 7.58 2.80
C ILE A 70 -0.29 7.28 1.38
N ASP A 71 0.72 6.43 1.23
CA ASP A 71 1.38 6.14 -0.05
C ASP A 71 0.71 4.99 -0.79
N ILE A 72 0.27 3.98 -0.04
CA ILE A 72 -0.24 2.72 -0.58
C ILE A 72 -1.51 2.32 0.17
N VAL A 73 -2.51 1.81 -0.55
CA VAL A 73 -3.64 1.12 0.06
C VAL A 73 -3.53 -0.36 -0.28
N GLU A 74 -3.48 -1.19 0.73
CA GLU A 74 -3.59 -2.63 0.57
C GLU A 74 -5.06 -3.05 0.56
N ILE A 75 -5.40 -3.98 -0.33
CA ILE A 75 -6.74 -4.55 -0.51
C ILE A 75 -6.66 -6.04 -0.80
N ASP A 76 -7.69 -6.76 -0.41
CA ASP A 76 -7.84 -8.19 -0.68
C ASP A 76 -8.84 -8.44 -1.81
N VAL A 77 -8.57 -9.43 -2.68
CA VAL A 77 -9.48 -9.78 -3.77
C VAL A 77 -9.96 -11.21 -3.71
N GLN A 78 -11.24 -11.41 -4.01
CA GLN A 78 -11.86 -12.71 -4.23
C GLN A 78 -12.57 -12.73 -5.58
N ARG A 79 -12.76 -13.95 -6.15
CA ARG A 79 -13.41 -14.16 -7.44
C ARG A 79 -14.82 -14.71 -7.26
N THR A 80 -15.78 -14.05 -7.88
CA THR A 80 -17.20 -14.46 -7.88
C THR A 80 -17.44 -15.66 -8.78
N LYS A 81 -18.62 -16.29 -8.68
CA LYS A 81 -19.08 -17.39 -9.52
C LYS A 81 -19.05 -17.06 -11.01
N ASP A 82 -19.40 -15.83 -11.37
CA ASP A 82 -19.43 -15.33 -12.75
C ASP A 82 -18.13 -14.65 -13.18
N GLY A 83 -17.06 -14.79 -12.38
CA GLY A 83 -15.70 -14.41 -12.75
C GLY A 83 -15.32 -12.96 -12.47
N ALA A 84 -16.18 -12.16 -11.85
CA ALA A 84 -15.83 -10.81 -11.42
C ALA A 84 -14.88 -10.84 -10.21
N TYR A 85 -13.99 -9.86 -10.09
CA TYR A 85 -13.17 -9.65 -8.89
C TYR A 85 -13.82 -8.63 -7.97
N VAL A 86 -13.97 -9.00 -6.71
CA VAL A 86 -14.55 -8.15 -5.64
C VAL A 86 -13.57 -8.01 -4.49
N LEU A 87 -13.69 -6.93 -3.73
CA LEU A 87 -12.86 -6.73 -2.54
C LEU A 87 -13.46 -7.51 -1.36
N MET A 88 -12.71 -8.50 -0.90
CA MET A 88 -13.09 -9.33 0.26
C MET A 88 -11.84 -10.04 0.79
N HIS A 89 -11.61 -9.98 2.10
CA HIS A 89 -10.50 -10.68 2.73
C HIS A 89 -10.77 -12.19 2.82
N ASP A 90 -11.91 -12.57 3.39
CA ASP A 90 -12.26 -13.97 3.61
C ASP A 90 -12.81 -14.62 2.33
N GLY A 91 -12.74 -15.94 2.22
CA GLY A 91 -13.45 -16.68 1.18
C GLY A 91 -14.96 -16.60 1.32
N SER A 92 -15.47 -16.46 2.57
CA SER A 92 -16.87 -16.27 2.88
C SER A 92 -17.22 -14.80 3.12
N ILE A 93 -18.52 -14.46 2.93
CA ILE A 93 -19.04 -13.11 3.18
C ILE A 93 -19.58 -12.91 4.59
N ASP A 94 -19.48 -13.92 5.46
CA ASP A 94 -20.18 -14.03 6.74
C ASP A 94 -19.78 -12.94 7.75
N ARG A 95 -18.49 -12.67 7.85
CA ARG A 95 -17.94 -11.77 8.86
C ARG A 95 -18.20 -10.30 8.54
N THR A 96 -18.04 -9.91 7.28
CA THR A 96 -17.99 -8.51 6.88
C THR A 96 -19.26 -8.03 6.19
N THR A 97 -20.27 -8.90 6.02
CA THR A 97 -21.51 -8.52 5.33
C THR A 97 -22.77 -9.01 6.06
N THR A 98 -23.93 -8.58 5.58
CA THR A 98 -25.26 -9.08 6.00
C THR A 98 -25.62 -10.43 5.42
N GLY A 99 -24.82 -10.95 4.47
CA GLY A 99 -25.00 -12.25 3.82
C GLY A 99 -24.26 -13.38 4.55
N LYS A 100 -24.36 -14.60 4.00
CA LYS A 100 -23.65 -15.81 4.44
C LYS A 100 -23.25 -16.66 3.24
N GLY A 101 -22.17 -17.42 3.37
CA GLY A 101 -21.68 -18.36 2.35
C GLY A 101 -20.43 -17.86 1.63
N GLU A 102 -19.94 -18.68 0.68
CA GLU A 102 -18.69 -18.42 -0.02
C GLU A 102 -18.89 -17.38 -1.14
N VAL A 103 -17.89 -16.51 -1.35
CA VAL A 103 -17.88 -15.52 -2.44
C VAL A 103 -18.05 -16.22 -3.79
N SER A 104 -17.41 -17.36 -3.97
CA SER A 104 -17.45 -18.15 -5.22
C SER A 104 -18.80 -18.78 -5.55
N ASP A 105 -19.73 -18.83 -4.60
CA ASP A 105 -21.08 -19.38 -4.81
C ASP A 105 -22.05 -18.34 -5.41
N TYR A 106 -21.68 -17.06 -5.34
CA TYR A 106 -22.50 -15.93 -5.77
C TYR A 106 -22.00 -15.29 -7.05
N THR A 107 -22.93 -14.88 -7.91
CA THR A 107 -22.64 -13.90 -8.97
C THR A 107 -22.43 -12.50 -8.36
N LEU A 108 -21.75 -11.62 -9.09
CA LEU A 108 -21.58 -10.23 -8.67
C LEU A 108 -22.93 -9.55 -8.32
N LYS A 109 -23.93 -9.75 -9.18
CA LYS A 109 -25.29 -9.20 -8.97
C LYS A 109 -25.91 -9.69 -7.65
N GLN A 110 -25.65 -10.90 -7.25
CA GLN A 110 -26.13 -11.48 -5.99
C GLN A 110 -25.37 -10.87 -4.81
N LEU A 111 -24.02 -10.79 -4.87
CA LEU A 111 -23.19 -10.21 -3.81
C LEU A 111 -23.54 -8.76 -3.53
N GLN A 112 -23.83 -7.98 -4.55
CA GLN A 112 -24.18 -6.57 -4.40
C GLN A 112 -25.54 -6.32 -3.69
N ARG A 113 -26.28 -7.35 -3.32
CA ARG A 113 -27.48 -7.21 -2.47
C ARG A 113 -27.11 -7.10 -0.99
N PHE A 114 -25.95 -7.62 -0.59
CA PHE A 114 -25.52 -7.60 0.80
C PHE A 114 -24.87 -6.25 1.15
N LYS A 115 -25.11 -5.80 2.37
CA LYS A 115 -24.51 -4.60 2.94
C LYS A 115 -23.25 -4.97 3.72
N LEU A 116 -22.25 -4.10 3.67
CA LEU A 116 -21.04 -4.26 4.48
C LEU A 116 -21.32 -3.91 5.95
N ARG A 117 -20.63 -4.61 6.84
CA ARG A 117 -20.58 -4.30 8.27
C ARG A 117 -19.40 -3.39 8.56
N GLY A 118 -19.64 -2.38 9.37
CA GLY A 118 -18.62 -1.47 9.89
C GLY A 118 -18.21 -1.81 11.32
N LYS A 119 -17.59 -0.86 11.98
CA LYS A 119 -17.13 -0.95 13.37
C LYS A 119 -18.27 -1.40 14.31
N GLY A 120 -17.96 -2.35 15.20
CA GLY A 120 -18.95 -2.89 16.15
C GLY A 120 -20.12 -3.62 15.49
N ASP A 121 -19.88 -4.23 14.32
CA ASP A 121 -20.90 -5.01 13.58
C ASP A 121 -22.07 -4.17 13.02
N THR A 122 -21.90 -2.84 12.97
CA THR A 122 -22.90 -1.90 12.48
C THR A 122 -23.19 -2.15 11.00
N ILE A 123 -24.46 -2.33 10.63
CA ILE A 123 -24.84 -2.47 9.22
C ILE A 123 -24.77 -1.11 8.55
N THR A 124 -24.00 -1.01 7.47
CA THR A 124 -23.84 0.22 6.70
C THR A 124 -24.66 0.21 5.41
N GLU A 125 -24.68 1.32 4.70
CA GLU A 125 -25.27 1.38 3.35
C GLU A 125 -24.30 0.95 2.24
N TYR A 126 -23.04 0.72 2.58
CA TYR A 126 -22.01 0.33 1.61
C TYR A 126 -22.18 -1.11 1.14
N ARG A 127 -21.73 -1.37 -0.07
CA ARG A 127 -21.78 -2.67 -0.74
C ARG A 127 -20.38 -3.17 -1.04
N ILE A 128 -20.24 -4.49 -1.31
CA ILE A 128 -19.00 -5.10 -1.74
C ILE A 128 -18.57 -4.44 -3.06
N PRO A 129 -17.42 -3.76 -3.13
CA PRO A 129 -16.95 -3.14 -4.36
C PRO A 129 -16.31 -4.15 -5.30
N THR A 130 -16.31 -3.82 -6.60
CA THR A 130 -15.53 -4.56 -7.59
C THR A 130 -14.11 -4.00 -7.69
N LEU A 131 -13.15 -4.83 -8.06
CA LEU A 131 -11.77 -4.41 -8.25
C LEU A 131 -11.64 -3.33 -9.35
N ASP A 132 -12.39 -3.46 -10.45
CA ASP A 132 -12.36 -2.46 -11.52
C ASP A 132 -12.85 -1.08 -11.07
N THR A 133 -13.83 -1.04 -10.17
CA THR A 133 -14.27 0.22 -9.55
C THR A 133 -13.17 0.85 -8.73
N ILE A 134 -12.47 0.07 -7.92
CA ILE A 134 -11.36 0.56 -7.09
C ILE A 134 -10.18 1.02 -7.95
N LEU A 135 -9.79 0.25 -8.98
CA LEU A 135 -8.73 0.63 -9.92
C LEU A 135 -9.02 1.98 -10.57
N LYS A 136 -10.27 2.23 -11.02
CA LYS A 136 -10.68 3.52 -11.60
C LYS A 136 -10.61 4.68 -10.59
N ILE A 137 -10.99 4.44 -9.35
CA ILE A 137 -10.97 5.46 -8.28
C ILE A 137 -9.55 5.87 -7.92
N THR A 138 -8.62 4.92 -7.88
CA THR A 138 -7.25 5.09 -7.38
C THR A 138 -6.25 5.46 -8.47
N LYS A 139 -6.57 5.23 -9.74
CA LYS A 139 -5.69 5.52 -10.89
C LYS A 139 -5.09 6.92 -10.80
N GLY A 140 -3.76 7.02 -10.78
CA GLY A 140 -3.02 8.28 -10.71
C GLY A 140 -3.11 9.03 -9.38
N LYS A 141 -3.68 8.43 -8.32
CA LYS A 141 -3.89 9.10 -7.02
C LYS A 141 -3.21 8.42 -5.86
N ILE A 142 -3.14 7.09 -5.87
CA ILE A 142 -2.52 6.28 -4.82
C ILE A 142 -2.17 4.91 -5.39
N VAL A 143 -1.11 4.28 -4.87
CA VAL A 143 -0.75 2.92 -5.28
C VAL A 143 -1.65 1.92 -4.56
N LEU A 144 -2.13 0.91 -5.30
CA LEU A 144 -2.82 -0.25 -4.75
C LEU A 144 -1.86 -1.42 -4.58
N ASN A 145 -1.84 -2.02 -3.40
CA ASN A 145 -1.27 -3.33 -3.17
C ASN A 145 -2.39 -4.38 -3.12
N ILE A 146 -2.40 -5.33 -4.05
CA ILE A 146 -3.47 -6.33 -4.17
C ILE A 146 -3.00 -7.65 -3.59
N ASP A 147 -3.62 -8.07 -2.48
CA ASP A 147 -3.43 -9.37 -1.84
C ASP A 147 -4.44 -10.41 -2.35
N LYS A 148 -4.26 -11.67 -1.93
CA LYS A 148 -5.06 -12.84 -2.39
C LYS A 148 -5.00 -13.06 -3.90
N SER A 149 -4.00 -12.50 -4.57
CA SER A 149 -3.82 -12.56 -6.02
C SER A 149 -3.22 -13.88 -6.52
N SER A 150 -2.62 -14.70 -5.63
CA SER A 150 -1.95 -15.95 -5.97
C SER A 150 -2.84 -16.91 -6.77
N GLY A 151 -2.30 -17.44 -7.86
CA GLY A 151 -3.01 -18.34 -8.78
C GLY A 151 -3.97 -17.64 -9.75
N ARG A 152 -4.09 -16.31 -9.71
CA ARG A 152 -5.00 -15.51 -10.54
C ARG A 152 -4.27 -14.41 -11.31
N PHE A 153 -2.96 -14.46 -11.37
CA PHE A 153 -2.12 -13.37 -11.90
C PHE A 153 -2.47 -12.99 -13.34
N ASN A 154 -2.63 -13.98 -14.25
CA ASN A 154 -2.95 -13.67 -15.65
C ASN A 154 -4.29 -12.93 -15.80
N GLU A 155 -5.31 -13.32 -15.05
CA GLU A 155 -6.61 -12.65 -15.10
C GLU A 155 -6.54 -11.24 -14.52
N LEU A 156 -5.84 -11.08 -13.39
CA LEU A 156 -5.67 -9.78 -12.73
C LEU A 156 -4.82 -8.83 -13.58
N THR A 157 -3.72 -9.30 -14.16
CA THR A 157 -2.87 -8.46 -15.01
C THR A 157 -3.62 -8.01 -16.27
N ASN A 158 -4.41 -8.88 -16.91
CA ASN A 158 -5.25 -8.51 -18.04
C ASN A 158 -6.29 -7.44 -17.67
N LEU A 159 -6.93 -7.56 -16.49
CA LEU A 159 -7.87 -6.56 -16.00
C LEU A 159 -7.16 -5.21 -15.73
N ILE A 160 -6.03 -5.22 -15.03
CA ILE A 160 -5.25 -4.03 -14.69
C ILE A 160 -4.76 -3.33 -15.95
N ASP A 161 -4.26 -4.09 -16.93
CA ASP A 161 -3.79 -3.58 -18.22
C ASP A 161 -4.92 -2.96 -19.03
N SER A 162 -6.08 -3.63 -19.11
CA SER A 162 -7.26 -3.11 -19.81
C SER A 162 -7.76 -1.76 -19.27
N LEU A 163 -7.43 -1.43 -18.02
CA LEU A 163 -7.75 -0.17 -17.35
C LEU A 163 -6.57 0.80 -17.34
N GLU A 164 -5.43 0.40 -17.95
CA GLU A 164 -4.18 1.19 -17.95
C GLU A 164 -3.73 1.58 -16.54
N CYS A 165 -3.79 0.65 -15.58
CA CYS A 165 -3.46 0.86 -14.17
C CYS A 165 -2.12 0.26 -13.76
N ASN A 166 -1.30 -0.27 -14.71
CA ASN A 166 -0.08 -1.03 -14.45
C ASN A 166 0.90 -0.33 -13.51
N GLN A 167 1.05 0.99 -13.67
CA GLN A 167 1.99 1.78 -12.88
C GLN A 167 1.47 2.18 -11.49
N HIS A 168 0.23 1.82 -11.16
CA HIS A 168 -0.43 2.15 -9.89
C HIS A 168 -0.75 0.92 -9.05
N VAL A 169 -0.31 -0.26 -9.50
CA VAL A 169 -0.61 -1.53 -8.84
C VAL A 169 0.66 -2.28 -8.49
N LEU A 170 0.66 -2.81 -7.28
CA LEU A 170 1.62 -3.76 -6.76
C LEU A 170 0.88 -5.05 -6.44
N LEU A 171 1.14 -6.12 -7.20
CA LEU A 171 0.63 -7.45 -6.89
C LEU A 171 1.54 -8.14 -5.89
N LYS A 172 1.00 -8.88 -4.92
CA LYS A 172 1.79 -9.67 -3.99
C LYS A 172 1.35 -11.13 -3.93
N GLY A 173 2.27 -12.01 -3.52
CA GLY A 173 1.97 -13.43 -3.34
C GLY A 173 3.18 -14.25 -2.90
N ASN A 174 2.92 -15.52 -2.57
CA ASN A 174 3.90 -16.45 -1.97
C ASN A 174 4.88 -17.06 -3.01
N GLY A 175 5.08 -16.42 -4.12
CA GLY A 175 6.27 -16.57 -4.94
C GLY A 175 6.41 -17.85 -5.77
N LYS A 176 5.39 -18.64 -5.98
CA LYS A 176 5.47 -19.82 -6.87
C LYS A 176 5.02 -19.54 -8.31
N GLY A 177 5.21 -18.32 -8.79
CA GLY A 177 4.79 -17.96 -10.14
C GLY A 177 5.97 -17.70 -11.07
N ASP A 178 6.29 -18.60 -11.98
CA ASP A 178 7.26 -18.34 -13.06
C ASP A 178 6.85 -17.16 -13.96
N TYR A 179 5.59 -16.77 -13.89
CA TYR A 179 5.01 -15.66 -14.65
C TYR A 179 5.74 -14.32 -14.41
N PHE A 180 6.05 -14.00 -13.16
CA PHE A 180 6.71 -12.73 -12.83
C PHE A 180 8.23 -12.75 -12.96
N LYS A 181 8.86 -13.91 -13.05
CA LYS A 181 10.31 -14.00 -13.31
C LYS A 181 10.71 -13.29 -14.61
N ASN A 182 9.80 -13.26 -15.58
CA ASN A 182 10.04 -12.71 -16.90
C ASN A 182 9.51 -11.27 -17.09
N LEU A 183 8.56 -10.81 -16.26
CA LEU A 183 7.92 -9.51 -16.42
C LEU A 183 8.73 -8.34 -15.88
N ASN A 184 9.51 -8.55 -14.83
CA ASN A 184 10.21 -7.46 -14.14
C ASN A 184 11.45 -6.93 -14.88
N ASN A 185 11.80 -7.47 -16.04
CA ASN A 185 13.12 -7.27 -16.59
C ASN A 185 13.25 -6.17 -17.65
N GLN A 186 12.22 -5.68 -18.29
CA GLN A 186 12.44 -4.83 -19.48
C GLN A 186 11.38 -3.78 -19.81
N ASP A 187 10.24 -3.72 -19.15
CA ASP A 187 9.18 -2.79 -19.53
C ASP A 187 8.80 -1.84 -18.39
N THR A 188 8.96 -0.54 -18.60
CA THR A 188 8.53 0.52 -17.68
C THR A 188 7.00 0.55 -17.47
N ASN A 189 6.25 -0.20 -18.25
CA ASN A 189 4.81 -0.38 -18.14
C ASN A 189 4.40 -1.65 -17.38
N SER A 190 5.36 -2.45 -16.89
CA SER A 190 5.06 -3.70 -16.20
C SER A 190 4.44 -3.46 -14.82
N ILE A 191 3.53 -4.35 -14.43
CA ILE A 191 2.99 -4.38 -13.06
C ILE A 191 4.08 -4.85 -12.11
N TYR A 192 4.24 -4.14 -11.00
CA TYR A 192 5.17 -4.57 -9.95
C TYR A 192 4.64 -5.78 -9.21
N TYR A 193 5.54 -6.73 -8.97
CA TYR A 193 5.26 -7.90 -8.13
C TYR A 193 6.14 -7.90 -6.89
N MET A 194 5.53 -8.13 -5.73
CA MET A 194 6.19 -8.25 -4.44
C MET A 194 6.04 -9.67 -3.90
N PRO A 195 7.11 -10.45 -3.80
CA PRO A 195 7.09 -11.74 -3.12
C PRO A 195 6.85 -11.57 -1.63
N ILE A 196 5.99 -12.42 -1.07
CA ILE A 196 5.79 -12.57 0.37
C ILE A 196 6.70 -13.68 0.86
N LEU A 197 7.57 -13.38 1.81
CA LEU A 197 8.51 -14.32 2.41
C LEU A 197 8.14 -14.59 3.86
N SER A 198 8.13 -15.86 4.24
CA SER A 198 7.94 -16.33 5.62
C SER A 198 9.21 -17.02 6.12
N THR A 199 9.26 -17.34 7.41
CA THR A 199 10.40 -18.05 8.05
C THR A 199 10.76 -19.38 7.40
N LYS A 200 9.86 -19.96 6.58
CA LYS A 200 10.07 -21.21 5.83
C LYS A 200 10.56 -20.98 4.39
N SER A 201 10.63 -19.73 3.95
CA SER A 201 11.02 -19.41 2.58
C SER A 201 12.53 -19.43 2.42
N ASN A 202 13.01 -19.92 1.28
CA ASN A 202 14.42 -19.81 0.91
C ASN A 202 14.64 -18.43 0.26
N VAL A 203 15.10 -17.46 1.06
CA VAL A 203 15.31 -16.08 0.63
C VAL A 203 16.28 -15.99 -0.55
N ASP A 204 17.40 -16.73 -0.52
CA ASP A 204 18.41 -16.66 -1.56
C ASP A 204 17.85 -17.10 -2.92
N SER A 205 17.04 -18.17 -2.93
CA SER A 205 16.37 -18.65 -4.13
C SER A 205 15.40 -17.62 -4.70
N PHE A 206 14.66 -16.91 -3.83
CA PHE A 206 13.73 -15.86 -4.25
C PHE A 206 14.48 -14.65 -4.79
N MET A 207 15.53 -14.21 -4.11
CA MET A 207 16.34 -13.07 -4.52
C MET A 207 16.97 -13.28 -5.91
N LEU A 208 17.41 -14.52 -6.19
CA LEU A 208 17.95 -14.89 -7.51
C LEU A 208 16.85 -15.02 -8.59
N SER A 209 15.62 -15.34 -8.17
CA SER A 209 14.51 -15.62 -9.09
C SER A 209 13.70 -14.40 -9.47
N TYR A 210 13.63 -13.39 -8.60
CA TYR A 210 12.81 -12.19 -8.79
C TYR A 210 13.68 -10.96 -8.79
N GLN A 211 13.73 -10.23 -9.90
CA GLN A 211 14.43 -8.94 -10.00
C GLN A 211 13.52 -7.80 -9.49
N THR A 212 12.84 -8.03 -8.36
CA THR A 212 12.04 -7.00 -7.71
C THR A 212 12.85 -6.30 -6.63
N PRO A 213 12.73 -4.98 -6.50
CA PRO A 213 13.45 -4.25 -5.46
C PRO A 213 12.77 -4.34 -4.08
N LEU A 214 11.59 -4.96 -3.96
CA LEU A 214 10.76 -4.94 -2.76
C LEU A 214 10.26 -6.33 -2.41
N PHE A 215 10.42 -6.72 -1.14
CA PHE A 215 9.92 -7.97 -0.57
C PHE A 215 9.13 -7.72 0.71
N GLU A 216 8.00 -8.42 0.87
CA GLU A 216 7.26 -8.47 2.13
C GLU A 216 7.79 -9.60 3.00
N PHE A 217 8.23 -9.25 4.22
CA PHE A 217 8.71 -10.22 5.20
C PHE A 217 7.67 -10.41 6.30
N LEU A 218 7.11 -11.63 6.38
CA LEU A 218 6.22 -12.02 7.46
C LEU A 218 7.04 -12.45 8.66
N LEU A 219 7.06 -11.62 9.69
CA LEU A 219 7.78 -11.90 10.94
C LEU A 219 6.85 -12.57 11.94
N ALA A 220 7.23 -13.73 12.43
CA ALA A 220 6.50 -14.40 13.51
C ALA A 220 6.78 -13.74 14.87
N ASN A 221 7.97 -13.16 15.04
CA ASN A 221 8.44 -12.46 16.25
C ASN A 221 9.71 -11.65 15.93
N ASP A 222 10.21 -10.93 16.93
CA ASP A 222 11.42 -10.10 16.85
C ASP A 222 12.75 -10.88 16.73
N THR A 223 12.72 -12.19 17.00
CA THR A 223 13.89 -13.07 16.89
C THR A 223 13.98 -13.81 15.55
N SER A 224 13.14 -13.41 14.58
CA SER A 224 13.19 -13.96 13.22
C SER A 224 14.57 -13.73 12.58
N ILE A 225 15.04 -14.70 11.78
CA ILE A 225 16.25 -14.54 10.98
C ILE A 225 16.18 -13.30 10.07
N TYR A 226 14.99 -12.92 9.63
CA TYR A 226 14.72 -11.76 8.77
C TYR A 226 14.89 -10.41 9.48
N SER A 227 15.01 -10.40 10.81
CA SER A 227 15.34 -9.21 11.61
C SER A 227 16.82 -9.17 12.03
N SER A 228 17.60 -10.22 11.74
CA SER A 228 19.00 -10.24 12.13
C SER A 228 19.84 -9.19 11.39
N PRO A 229 20.81 -8.52 12.06
CA PRO A 229 21.65 -7.51 11.43
C PRO A 229 22.37 -8.02 10.18
N ALA A 230 22.87 -9.25 10.21
CA ALA A 230 23.57 -9.86 9.07
C ALA A 230 22.65 -10.02 7.85
N PHE A 231 21.39 -10.40 8.07
CA PHE A 231 20.41 -10.52 7.00
C PHE A 231 20.04 -9.13 6.43
N LEU A 232 19.76 -8.16 7.29
CA LEU A 232 19.44 -6.79 6.87
C LEU A 232 20.59 -6.14 6.08
N ASP A 233 21.82 -6.35 6.50
CA ASP A 233 23.00 -5.89 5.77
C ASP A 233 23.14 -6.57 4.39
N SER A 234 22.77 -7.84 4.28
CA SER A 234 22.76 -8.53 2.98
C SER A 234 21.73 -7.94 2.02
N LEU A 235 20.52 -7.66 2.50
CA LEU A 235 19.49 -6.99 1.71
C LEU A 235 19.91 -5.59 1.25
N LYS A 236 20.52 -4.82 2.16
CA LYS A 236 21.04 -3.49 1.84
C LYS A 236 22.11 -3.53 0.74
N LYS A 237 23.04 -4.48 0.80
CA LYS A 237 24.08 -4.69 -0.24
C LYS A 237 23.48 -5.05 -1.60
N MET A 238 22.35 -5.73 -1.61
CA MET A 238 21.62 -6.12 -2.83
C MET A 238 20.61 -5.04 -3.29
N ASN A 239 20.55 -3.89 -2.62
CA ASN A 239 19.60 -2.82 -2.87
C ASN A 239 18.14 -3.27 -2.79
N VAL A 240 17.85 -4.20 -1.88
CA VAL A 240 16.51 -4.72 -1.63
C VAL A 240 15.83 -3.92 -0.54
N LYS A 241 14.60 -3.52 -0.80
CA LYS A 241 13.73 -2.79 0.09
C LYS A 241 12.83 -3.75 0.87
N ILE A 242 12.49 -3.37 2.08
CA ILE A 242 11.80 -4.23 3.03
C ILE A 242 10.39 -3.67 3.29
N TRP A 243 9.38 -4.53 3.10
CA TRP A 243 8.01 -4.29 3.54
C TRP A 243 7.74 -5.13 4.78
N TYR A 244 7.31 -4.48 5.85
CA TYR A 244 6.86 -5.15 7.08
C TYR A 244 5.39 -4.88 7.37
N ASN A 245 4.75 -5.88 8.00
CA ASN A 245 3.38 -5.79 8.47
C ASN A 245 3.35 -5.52 9.98
N ALA A 246 2.98 -4.30 10.35
CA ALA A 246 2.74 -3.90 11.74
C ALA A 246 1.31 -4.28 12.17
N LEU A 247 0.97 -5.58 12.02
CA LEU A 247 -0.37 -6.13 12.23
C LEU A 247 -0.42 -7.18 13.35
N PHE A 248 0.75 -7.66 13.82
CA PHE A 248 0.85 -8.80 14.74
C PHE A 248 1.31 -8.38 16.13
N ASN A 249 0.68 -8.96 17.16
CA ASN A 249 0.94 -8.64 18.57
C ASN A 249 2.39 -8.83 19.02
N SER A 250 3.12 -9.76 18.43
CA SER A 250 4.47 -10.13 18.86
C SER A 250 5.52 -9.05 18.61
N ILE A 251 5.28 -8.13 17.65
CA ILE A 251 6.19 -7.04 17.33
C ILE A 251 5.48 -5.69 17.44
N SER A 252 4.21 -5.63 17.04
CA SER A 252 3.48 -4.38 16.82
C SER A 252 2.35 -4.10 17.80
N GLY A 253 2.23 -4.86 18.89
CA GLY A 253 1.08 -4.73 19.80
C GLY A 253 -0.26 -5.20 19.19
N GLY A 254 -0.26 -5.67 17.95
CA GLY A 254 -1.38 -6.31 17.26
C GLY A 254 -2.51 -5.38 16.85
N HIS A 255 -3.66 -6.01 16.60
CA HIS A 255 -4.92 -5.29 16.32
C HIS A 255 -5.52 -4.59 17.53
N THR A 256 -4.77 -4.47 18.63
CA THR A 256 -5.25 -3.81 19.84
C THR A 256 -5.45 -2.32 19.58
N GLU A 257 -6.54 -1.78 20.09
CA GLU A 257 -6.89 -0.36 19.99
C GLU A 257 -5.95 0.54 20.80
N SER A 258 -4.88 -0.01 21.39
CA SER A 258 -3.97 0.73 22.25
C SER A 258 -2.87 1.42 21.45
N ILE A 259 -2.53 2.60 21.91
CA ILE A 259 -1.42 3.46 21.51
C ILE A 259 -0.04 2.77 21.59
N ASP A 260 0.06 1.60 22.21
CA ASP A 260 1.25 0.76 22.28
C ASP A 260 1.71 0.22 20.93
N ALA A 261 0.84 0.24 19.91
CA ALA A 261 1.25 0.03 18.52
C ALA A 261 2.33 1.04 18.07
N ILE A 262 2.34 2.25 18.58
CA ILE A 262 3.29 3.32 18.22
C ILE A 262 4.72 2.94 18.65
N ASN A 263 4.88 2.33 19.83
CA ASN A 263 6.19 1.91 20.33
C ASN A 263 6.83 0.81 19.45
N SER A 264 6.04 0.11 18.65
CA SER A 264 6.52 -0.94 17.75
C SER A 264 6.98 -0.41 16.40
N TRP A 265 6.56 0.78 15.96
CA TRP A 265 7.01 1.35 14.70
C TRP A 265 8.49 1.67 14.71
N ASP A 266 9.06 2.08 15.86
CA ASP A 266 10.49 2.25 16.04
C ASP A 266 11.28 0.98 15.74
N TRP A 267 10.73 -0.17 16.15
CA TRP A 267 11.35 -1.45 15.84
C TRP A 267 11.46 -1.64 14.31
N PHE A 268 10.39 -1.41 13.55
CA PHE A 268 10.41 -1.57 12.10
C PHE A 268 11.34 -0.55 11.42
N ILE A 269 11.33 0.70 11.89
CA ILE A 269 12.22 1.77 11.40
C ILE A 269 13.68 1.38 11.63
N ASN A 270 14.01 0.92 12.83
CA ASN A 270 15.36 0.48 13.20
C ASN A 270 15.80 -0.79 12.47
N HIS A 271 14.86 -1.55 11.90
CA HIS A 271 15.13 -2.73 11.08
C HIS A 271 15.01 -2.45 9.56
N ASN A 272 15.28 -1.20 9.15
CA ASN A 272 15.33 -0.77 7.75
C ASN A 272 14.01 -0.95 6.98
N ALA A 273 12.87 -0.79 7.64
CA ALA A 273 11.59 -0.76 6.95
C ALA A 273 11.59 0.30 5.85
N TYR A 274 11.25 -0.09 4.64
CA TYR A 274 10.98 0.83 3.55
C TYR A 274 9.47 1.08 3.42
N VAL A 275 8.65 0.06 3.67
CA VAL A 275 7.20 0.17 3.77
C VAL A 275 6.74 -0.45 5.09
N ILE A 276 5.86 0.24 5.80
CA ILE A 276 5.16 -0.30 6.98
C ILE A 276 3.67 -0.35 6.65
N GLN A 277 3.11 -1.56 6.62
CA GLN A 277 1.68 -1.79 6.52
C GLN A 277 1.06 -1.81 7.92
N THR A 278 -0.01 -1.04 8.12
CA THR A 278 -0.61 -0.85 9.45
C THR A 278 -2.12 -0.66 9.38
N ASP A 279 -2.81 -1.00 10.47
CA ASP A 279 -4.21 -0.68 10.71
C ASP A 279 -4.44 0.78 11.15
N TYR A 280 -3.35 1.51 11.44
CA TYR A 280 -3.36 2.91 11.90
C TYR A 280 -2.57 3.84 10.98
N PRO A 281 -2.90 3.90 9.67
CA PRO A 281 -2.05 4.57 8.68
C PRO A 281 -1.91 6.07 8.93
N PHE A 282 -2.96 6.75 9.38
CA PHE A 282 -2.91 8.19 9.69
C PHE A 282 -1.99 8.51 10.87
N HIS A 283 -1.98 7.65 11.90
CA HIS A 283 -1.10 7.81 13.05
C HIS A 283 0.36 7.57 12.64
N LEU A 284 0.61 6.58 11.79
CA LEU A 284 1.95 6.31 11.28
C LEU A 284 2.47 7.46 10.40
N VAL A 285 1.65 8.01 9.49
CA VAL A 285 2.01 9.21 8.71
C VAL A 285 2.41 10.36 9.64
N LYS A 286 1.60 10.66 10.65
CA LYS A 286 1.89 11.71 11.62
C LYS A 286 3.21 11.44 12.36
N TYR A 287 3.41 10.22 12.83
CA TYR A 287 4.61 9.81 13.55
C TYR A 287 5.87 9.95 12.69
N LEU A 288 5.86 9.41 11.49
CA LEU A 288 6.99 9.49 10.55
C LEU A 288 7.30 10.94 10.12
N ASN A 289 6.28 11.78 9.96
CA ASN A 289 6.48 13.21 9.69
C ASN A 289 7.19 13.93 10.84
N GLN A 290 6.86 13.59 12.09
CA GLN A 290 7.54 14.14 13.27
C GLN A 290 9.02 13.76 13.34
N LEU A 291 9.36 12.56 12.82
CA LEU A 291 10.74 12.08 12.71
C LEU A 291 11.47 12.57 11.45
N GLY A 292 10.80 13.28 10.53
CA GLY A 292 11.37 13.68 9.24
C GLY A 292 11.61 12.52 8.26
N LEU A 293 11.02 11.35 8.52
CA LEU A 293 11.19 10.13 7.73
C LEU A 293 10.16 9.98 6.60
N HIS A 294 9.09 10.76 6.65
CA HIS A 294 8.03 10.77 5.65
C HIS A 294 7.70 12.21 5.27
N GLU A 295 7.72 12.47 3.96
CA GLU A 295 7.15 13.71 3.43
C GLU A 295 5.81 13.33 2.81
N ALA A 296 4.71 13.81 3.39
CA ALA A 296 3.41 13.71 2.74
C ALA A 296 3.53 14.30 1.33
N LEU A 297 3.02 13.58 0.31
CA LEU A 297 2.92 14.14 -1.04
C LEU A 297 2.05 15.40 -0.94
N LYS A 298 2.69 16.56 -0.95
CA LYS A 298 2.02 17.84 -0.85
C LYS A 298 1.18 18.06 -2.09
N LYS A 299 -0.11 17.98 -1.96
CA LYS A 299 -1.01 18.67 -2.86
C LYS A 299 -1.04 20.11 -2.39
N ASP A 300 -0.55 21.05 -3.20
CA ASP A 300 -0.60 22.51 -2.99
C ASP A 300 0.13 23.06 -1.73
N GLY A 301 1.16 22.39 -1.24
CA GLY A 301 2.11 22.97 -0.29
C GLY A 301 1.69 22.99 1.18
N GLN A 302 0.52 22.51 1.55
CA GLN A 302 0.11 22.41 2.96
C GLN A 302 -0.54 21.07 3.28
N PHE A 303 0.05 20.35 4.23
CA PHE A 303 -0.57 19.20 4.87
C PHE A 303 -1.42 19.70 6.02
N ASP A 304 -2.73 19.52 5.94
CA ASP A 304 -3.65 19.90 7.01
C ASP A 304 -3.71 18.78 8.06
N LEU A 305 -2.90 18.94 9.11
CA LEU A 305 -2.91 18.03 10.26
C LEU A 305 -4.24 18.04 11.03
N THR A 306 -5.12 19.00 10.77
CA THR A 306 -6.44 19.08 11.43
C THR A 306 -7.43 18.07 10.87
N MET A 307 -7.16 17.50 9.69
CA MET A 307 -7.97 16.43 9.08
C MET A 307 -7.75 15.06 9.73
N LEU A 308 -6.74 14.92 10.60
CA LEU A 308 -6.54 13.69 11.35
C LEU A 308 -7.50 13.67 12.54
N PRO A 309 -8.11 12.51 12.88
CA PRO A 309 -8.93 12.39 14.06
C PRO A 309 -8.22 12.98 15.28
N ALA A 310 -8.90 13.79 16.06
CA ALA A 310 -8.36 14.36 17.29
C ALA A 310 -8.12 13.24 18.30
N HIS A 311 -6.86 12.84 18.47
CA HIS A 311 -6.44 11.94 19.53
C HIS A 311 -5.44 12.63 20.44
N GLU A 312 -5.47 12.22 21.72
CA GLU A 312 -4.68 12.78 22.80
C GLU A 312 -3.17 12.89 22.48
N PRO A 313 -2.46 13.86 23.04
CA PRO A 313 -1.05 14.06 22.78
C PRO A 313 -0.24 12.84 23.18
N ILE A 314 0.64 12.40 22.29
CA ILE A 314 1.63 11.36 22.54
C ILE A 314 2.63 11.92 23.53
N GLU A 315 2.58 11.49 24.81
CA GLU A 315 3.64 11.78 25.76
C GLU A 315 4.94 11.12 25.25
N LYS A 316 5.96 11.94 25.05
CA LYS A 316 7.31 11.44 24.75
C LYS A 316 7.81 10.66 25.96
N LYS A 317 7.87 9.34 25.89
CA LYS A 317 8.78 8.58 26.76
C LYS A 317 10.19 8.89 26.25
N GLU A 318 11.06 9.28 27.17
CA GLU A 318 12.47 9.59 26.90
C GLU A 318 13.11 8.48 26.06
N VAL A 319 13.77 8.88 24.99
CA VAL A 319 14.58 7.99 24.17
C VAL A 319 15.67 7.45 25.10
N ILE A 320 15.64 6.15 25.37
CA ILE A 320 16.71 5.48 26.09
C ILE A 320 17.94 5.54 25.18
N ASP A 321 18.94 6.32 25.59
CA ASP A 321 20.22 6.43 24.91
C ASP A 321 20.90 5.05 24.89
N THR A 322 20.97 4.44 23.72
CA THR A 322 21.57 3.11 23.52
C THR A 322 23.07 3.07 23.75
N ASN A 323 23.70 4.17 24.16
CA ASN A 323 25.13 4.25 24.50
C ASN A 323 25.47 3.78 25.92
N GLU A 324 24.51 3.57 26.81
CA GLU A 324 24.78 3.08 28.17
C GLU A 324 24.85 1.56 28.35
N ILE A 325 24.57 0.75 27.30
CA ILE A 325 24.62 -0.74 27.41
C ILE A 325 26.03 -1.31 27.10
N LYS A 326 27.04 -0.48 26.88
CA LYS A 326 28.42 -0.96 26.63
C LYS A 326 29.38 -0.92 27.81
N SER A 327 28.88 -0.71 29.01
CA SER A 327 29.74 -0.76 30.22
C SER A 327 29.05 -1.42 31.41
N LYS A 328 28.81 -2.72 31.31
CA LYS A 328 28.79 -3.61 32.50
C LYS A 328 29.01 -5.05 32.08
#